data_d367f5b498cd065c2c722c60fbddf13a
#
_entry.id   d367f5b498cd065c2c722c60fbddf13a
#
_cell.length_a   1.000
_cell.length_b   1.000
_cell.length_c   1.000
_cell.angle_alpha   90.00
_cell.angle_beta   90.00
_cell.angle_gamma   90.00
#
_symmetry.space_group_name_H-M   'P 1'
#
loop_
_entity.id
_entity.type
_entity.pdbx_description
1 polymer ?
#
loop_
_entity_poly.entity_id
_entity_poly.type
_entity_poly.pdbx_seq_one_letter_code
_entity_poly.pdbx_strand_id
1 'polypeptide(L)'
;MESRFTLTDNEIGAKFGRRFGNTSLVIIQSALPKTTQELVSLRVSQVNGCGWCVDIHTKELAGAGEPAVRINLVAAWRESTVFTPAEQAALALAEEGTRIADANPGVSDATWAQVREHYDDDQLAALVCLVAQMNAANRLGVILHQRGGAYELGMFAS
;
A
#
# COMPACT_ATOMS: atom_id res chain seq x y z
N MET A 1 19.34 1.07 -15.22
CA MET A 1 19.60 -0.30 -14.72
C MET A 1 18.30 -1.05 -14.93
N GLU A 2 18.32 -2.14 -15.65
CA GLU A 2 17.15 -2.95 -15.98
C GLU A 2 16.69 -3.81 -14.79
N SER A 3 15.48 -4.36 -14.85
CA SER A 3 14.99 -5.35 -13.89
C SER A 3 15.95 -6.54 -13.85
N ARG A 4 16.20 -7.08 -12.66
CA ARG A 4 17.12 -8.20 -12.47
C ARG A 4 16.58 -9.52 -13.00
N PHE A 5 15.24 -9.66 -12.97
CA PHE A 5 14.55 -10.88 -13.32
C PHE A 5 13.08 -10.62 -13.60
N THR A 6 12.51 -11.25 -14.61
CA THR A 6 11.07 -11.22 -14.89
C THR A 6 10.42 -12.42 -14.23
N LEU A 7 9.72 -12.18 -13.13
CA LEU A 7 9.15 -13.24 -12.31
C LEU A 7 8.16 -14.13 -13.09
N THR A 8 7.39 -13.53 -13.99
CA THR A 8 6.36 -14.22 -14.77
C THR A 8 6.91 -15.14 -15.86
N ASP A 9 8.16 -14.99 -16.25
CA ASP A 9 8.82 -15.87 -17.24
C ASP A 9 9.20 -17.23 -16.64
N ASN A 10 9.08 -17.38 -15.31
CA ASN A 10 9.33 -18.59 -14.58
C ASN A 10 8.01 -19.21 -14.08
N GLU A 11 7.87 -20.54 -14.18
CA GLU A 11 6.66 -21.24 -13.81
C GLU A 11 6.24 -21.03 -12.32
N ILE A 12 7.21 -21.06 -11.40
CA ILE A 12 6.96 -20.80 -9.98
C ILE A 12 6.52 -19.36 -9.78
N GLY A 13 7.22 -18.42 -10.41
CA GLY A 13 6.90 -17.00 -10.34
C GLY A 13 5.53 -16.67 -10.91
N ALA A 14 5.18 -17.25 -12.05
CA ALA A 14 3.87 -17.08 -12.66
C ALA A 14 2.74 -17.68 -11.79
N LYS A 15 2.95 -18.87 -11.18
CA LYS A 15 1.99 -19.46 -10.25
C LYS A 15 1.83 -18.63 -8.97
N PHE A 16 2.94 -18.12 -8.43
CA PHE A 16 2.92 -17.24 -7.27
C PHE A 16 2.17 -15.94 -7.59
N GLY A 17 2.52 -15.27 -8.69
CA GLY A 17 1.94 -13.99 -9.09
C GLY A 17 0.41 -14.06 -9.24
N ARG A 18 -0.12 -15.12 -9.89
CA ARG A 18 -1.57 -15.32 -10.01
C ARG A 18 -2.25 -15.46 -8.65
N ARG A 19 -1.71 -16.25 -7.73
CA ARG A 19 -2.29 -16.43 -6.40
C ARG A 19 -2.18 -15.15 -5.56
N PHE A 20 -1.05 -14.48 -5.67
CA PHE A 20 -0.82 -13.19 -4.99
C PHE A 20 -1.78 -12.11 -5.51
N GLY A 21 -2.02 -12.05 -6.82
CA GLY A 21 -3.02 -11.15 -7.41
C GLY A 21 -4.44 -11.46 -6.91
N ASN A 22 -4.79 -12.74 -6.74
CA ASN A 22 -6.10 -13.12 -6.20
C ASN A 22 -6.30 -12.63 -4.75
N THR A 23 -5.26 -12.58 -3.92
CA THR A 23 -5.38 -12.00 -2.57
C THR A 23 -5.63 -10.49 -2.62
N SER A 24 -5.06 -9.78 -3.61
CA SER A 24 -5.36 -8.36 -3.82
C SER A 24 -6.83 -8.11 -4.15
N LEU A 25 -7.47 -8.98 -4.92
CA LEU A 25 -8.89 -8.84 -5.27
C LEU A 25 -9.80 -8.89 -4.04
N VAL A 26 -9.47 -9.70 -3.03
CA VAL A 26 -10.23 -9.76 -1.77
C VAL A 26 -10.23 -8.39 -1.09
N ILE A 27 -9.07 -7.72 -1.05
CA ILE A 27 -8.92 -6.40 -0.43
C ILE A 27 -9.62 -5.33 -1.27
N ILE A 28 -9.40 -5.34 -2.58
CA ILE A 28 -10.00 -4.39 -3.53
C ILE A 28 -11.54 -4.43 -3.48
N GLN A 29 -12.12 -5.59 -3.28
CA GLN A 29 -13.57 -5.80 -3.23
C GLN A 29 -14.17 -5.61 -1.83
N SER A 30 -13.35 -5.34 -0.81
CA SER A 30 -13.78 -5.13 0.57
C SER A 30 -14.54 -3.81 0.77
N ALA A 31 -15.14 -3.65 1.95
CA ALA A 31 -15.79 -2.41 2.38
C ALA A 31 -14.81 -1.28 2.75
N LEU A 32 -13.50 -1.52 2.74
CA LEU A 32 -12.50 -0.48 3.01
C LEU A 32 -12.53 0.57 1.88
N PRO A 33 -12.67 1.88 2.17
CA PRO A 33 -12.75 2.91 1.13
C PRO A 33 -11.55 2.87 0.17
N LYS A 34 -11.82 2.99 -1.13
CA LYS A 34 -10.77 2.92 -2.17
C LYS A 34 -9.65 3.93 -1.97
N THR A 35 -10.00 5.18 -1.64
CA THR A 35 -9.02 6.22 -1.33
C THR A 35 -8.12 5.80 -0.17
N THR A 36 -8.69 5.21 0.90
CA THR A 36 -7.90 4.71 2.03
C THR A 36 -6.96 3.57 1.59
N GLN A 37 -7.45 2.64 0.74
CA GLN A 37 -6.61 1.56 0.20
C GLN A 37 -5.38 2.14 -0.53
N GLU A 38 -5.58 3.13 -1.40
CA GLU A 38 -4.50 3.73 -2.18
C GLU A 38 -3.55 4.59 -1.33
N LEU A 39 -4.06 5.37 -0.36
CA LEU A 39 -3.23 6.14 0.58
C LEU A 39 -2.32 5.23 1.40
N VAL A 40 -2.86 4.14 1.95
CA VAL A 40 -2.11 3.14 2.70
C VAL A 40 -1.06 2.47 1.83
N SER A 41 -1.44 2.05 0.62
CA SER A 41 -0.54 1.41 -0.34
C SER A 41 0.62 2.33 -0.73
N LEU A 42 0.32 3.61 -0.99
CA LEU A 42 1.34 4.62 -1.26
C LEU A 42 2.28 4.78 -0.07
N ARG A 43 1.72 4.88 1.17
CA ARG A 43 2.55 5.08 2.36
C ARG A 43 3.48 3.91 2.65
N VAL A 44 2.96 2.68 2.61
CA VAL A 44 3.78 1.45 2.75
C VAL A 44 4.91 1.44 1.72
N SER A 45 4.60 1.82 0.48
CA SER A 45 5.57 1.84 -0.63
C SER A 45 6.65 2.91 -0.46
N GLN A 46 6.30 4.07 0.07
CA GLN A 46 7.25 5.14 0.43
C GLN A 46 8.20 4.69 1.55
N VAL A 47 7.66 4.06 2.60
CA VAL A 47 8.45 3.56 3.74
C VAL A 47 9.46 2.49 3.28
N ASN A 48 9.02 1.59 2.38
CA ASN A 48 9.86 0.50 1.85
C ASN A 48 10.77 0.94 0.67
N GLY A 49 10.59 2.14 0.13
CA GLY A 49 11.39 2.62 -1.01
C GLY A 49 11.12 1.89 -2.33
N CYS A 50 9.91 1.34 -2.54
CA CYS A 50 9.53 0.67 -3.78
C CYS A 50 9.12 1.69 -4.85
N GLY A 51 10.03 2.11 -5.72
CA GLY A 51 9.76 3.11 -6.76
C GLY A 51 8.63 2.73 -7.71
N TRP A 52 8.55 1.47 -8.13
CA TRP A 52 7.46 0.94 -8.96
C TRP A 52 6.10 1.06 -8.26
N CYS A 53 6.04 0.67 -6.99
CA CYS A 53 4.79 0.71 -6.24
C CYS A 53 4.36 2.16 -5.94
N VAL A 54 5.31 3.06 -5.66
CA VAL A 54 5.02 4.50 -5.49
C VAL A 54 4.45 5.07 -6.80
N ASP A 55 5.00 4.71 -7.96
CA ASP A 55 4.50 5.14 -9.27
C ASP A 55 3.05 4.71 -9.49
N ILE A 56 2.73 3.43 -9.22
CA ILE A 56 1.37 2.90 -9.32
C ILE A 56 0.40 3.71 -8.46
N HIS A 57 0.60 3.72 -7.15
CA HIS A 57 -0.37 4.28 -6.21
C HIS A 57 -0.48 5.80 -6.30
N THR A 58 0.58 6.49 -6.71
CA THR A 58 0.52 7.94 -7.03
C THR A 58 -0.40 8.19 -8.22
N LYS A 59 -0.27 7.40 -9.29
CA LYS A 59 -1.09 7.56 -10.49
C LYS A 59 -2.53 7.11 -10.28
N GLU A 60 -2.76 6.04 -9.52
CA GLU A 60 -4.11 5.59 -9.16
C GLU A 60 -4.86 6.67 -8.34
N LEU A 61 -4.22 7.27 -7.33
CA LEU A 61 -4.80 8.39 -6.58
C LEU A 61 -5.09 9.59 -7.48
N ALA A 62 -4.16 9.97 -8.35
CA ALA A 62 -4.35 11.06 -9.30
C ALA A 62 -5.49 10.76 -10.29
N GLY A 63 -5.57 9.54 -10.80
CA GLY A 63 -6.65 9.08 -11.68
C GLY A 63 -8.02 9.06 -11.01
N ALA A 64 -8.06 8.80 -9.70
CA ALA A 64 -9.27 8.91 -8.88
C ALA A 64 -9.68 10.36 -8.54
N GLY A 65 -8.88 11.36 -8.97
CA GLY A 65 -9.17 12.78 -8.77
C GLY A 65 -8.62 13.35 -7.45
N GLU A 66 -7.75 12.63 -6.75
CA GLU A 66 -7.12 13.15 -5.54
C GLU A 66 -6.18 14.33 -5.88
N PRO A 67 -6.24 15.45 -5.14
CA PRO A 67 -5.38 16.60 -5.39
C PRO A 67 -3.89 16.26 -5.23
N ALA A 68 -3.04 16.78 -6.12
CA ALA A 68 -1.61 16.53 -6.08
C ALA A 68 -0.96 16.89 -4.73
N VAL A 69 -1.43 17.96 -4.07
CA VAL A 69 -0.95 18.35 -2.75
C VAL A 69 -1.23 17.26 -1.71
N ARG A 70 -2.40 16.64 -1.76
CA ARG A 70 -2.79 15.58 -0.84
C ARG A 70 -1.96 14.32 -1.06
N ILE A 71 -1.72 13.96 -2.32
CA ILE A 71 -0.85 12.82 -2.69
C ILE A 71 0.59 13.04 -2.19
N ASN A 72 1.14 14.24 -2.40
CA ASN A 72 2.49 14.59 -1.96
C ASN A 72 2.62 14.59 -0.42
N LEU A 73 1.58 15.04 0.29
CA LEU A 73 1.58 15.10 1.75
C LEU A 73 1.44 13.74 2.44
N VAL A 74 1.16 12.64 1.72
CA VAL A 74 1.20 11.29 2.30
C VAL A 74 2.57 11.00 2.95
N ALA A 75 3.66 11.51 2.39
CA ALA A 75 5.00 11.33 2.96
C ALA A 75 5.18 12.04 4.31
N ALA A 76 4.42 13.12 4.56
CA ALA A 76 4.48 13.96 5.76
C ALA A 76 3.09 14.10 6.42
N TRP A 77 2.29 13.04 6.36
CA TRP A 77 0.87 13.06 6.75
C TRP A 77 0.65 13.53 8.20
N ARG A 78 1.57 13.23 9.12
CA ARG A 78 1.48 13.64 10.54
C ARG A 78 1.50 15.15 10.73
N GLU A 79 2.20 15.86 9.85
CA GLU A 79 2.30 17.34 9.85
C GLU A 79 1.31 18.00 8.87
N SER A 80 0.23 17.26 8.52
CA SER A 80 -0.72 17.69 7.49
C SER A 80 -2.14 17.75 8.03
N THR A 81 -2.93 18.69 7.50
CA THR A 81 -4.35 18.90 7.84
C THR A 81 -5.31 18.39 6.78
N VAL A 82 -4.81 17.73 5.72
CA VAL A 82 -5.63 17.31 4.57
C VAL A 82 -6.18 15.88 4.68
N PHE A 83 -5.84 15.15 5.72
CA PHE A 83 -6.32 13.80 5.97
C PHE A 83 -7.35 13.77 7.10
N THR A 84 -8.41 12.99 6.91
CA THR A 84 -9.42 12.75 7.95
C THR A 84 -8.82 11.96 9.13
N PRO A 85 -9.43 11.98 10.32
CA PRO A 85 -8.98 11.16 11.45
C PRO A 85 -8.88 9.66 11.12
N ALA A 86 -9.84 9.13 10.35
CA ALA A 86 -9.83 7.74 9.89
C ALA A 86 -8.61 7.44 8.99
N GLU A 87 -8.32 8.32 8.03
CA GLU A 87 -7.16 8.17 7.15
C GLU A 87 -5.84 8.30 7.92
N GLN A 88 -5.75 9.21 8.89
CA GLN A 88 -4.58 9.33 9.77
C GLN A 88 -4.34 8.05 10.58
N ALA A 89 -5.40 7.43 11.12
CA ALA A 89 -5.32 6.15 11.81
C ALA A 89 -4.80 5.04 10.88
N ALA A 90 -5.33 4.96 9.65
CA ALA A 90 -4.87 4.00 8.65
C ALA A 90 -3.39 4.22 8.24
N LEU A 91 -2.98 5.47 8.06
CA LEU A 91 -1.58 5.83 7.74
C LEU A 91 -0.63 5.54 8.91
N ALA A 92 -1.07 5.72 10.16
CA ALA A 92 -0.30 5.32 11.34
C ALA A 92 -0.09 3.80 11.37
N LEU A 93 -1.16 3.01 11.17
CA LEU A 93 -1.06 1.55 11.08
C LEU A 93 -0.16 1.12 9.92
N ALA A 94 -0.24 1.79 8.77
CA ALA A 94 0.61 1.52 7.61
C ALA A 94 2.10 1.69 7.94
N GLU A 95 2.46 2.77 8.63
CA GLU A 95 3.85 3.01 9.04
C GLU A 95 4.34 2.01 10.06
N GLU A 96 3.62 1.84 11.17
CA GLU A 96 4.02 0.97 12.27
C GLU A 96 4.05 -0.50 11.81
N GLY A 97 3.02 -0.95 11.06
CA GLY A 97 2.95 -2.31 10.53
C GLY A 97 4.00 -2.60 9.45
N THR A 98 4.59 -1.56 8.83
CA THR A 98 5.68 -1.72 7.86
C THR A 98 7.05 -1.77 8.56
N ARG A 99 7.24 -1.00 9.62
CA ARG A 99 8.52 -0.85 10.33
C ARG A 99 8.71 -1.85 11.48
N ILE A 100 8.06 -3.00 11.44
CA ILE A 100 8.12 -4.00 12.52
C ILE A 100 9.54 -4.50 12.84
N ALA A 101 10.45 -4.43 11.87
CA ALA A 101 11.85 -4.82 12.10
C ALA A 101 12.63 -3.81 12.95
N ASP A 102 12.18 -2.54 12.95
CA ASP A 102 12.89 -1.42 13.58
C ASP A 102 12.17 -0.92 14.84
N ALA A 103 11.04 -1.54 15.20
CA ALA A 103 10.18 -1.11 16.30
C ALA A 103 9.80 -2.29 17.22
N ASN A 104 9.79 -2.02 18.53
CA ASN A 104 9.35 -2.98 19.53
C ASN A 104 8.52 -2.25 20.62
N PRO A 105 7.22 -2.51 20.76
CA PRO A 105 6.39 -3.34 19.89
C PRO A 105 6.19 -2.73 18.49
N GLY A 106 5.91 -3.55 17.48
CA GLY A 106 5.72 -3.08 16.09
C GLY A 106 4.58 -2.09 15.95
N VAL A 107 3.35 -2.51 16.26
CA VAL A 107 2.16 -1.65 16.27
C VAL A 107 1.81 -1.31 17.72
N SER A 108 1.69 -0.01 18.03
CA SER A 108 1.35 0.45 19.37
C SER A 108 -0.14 0.25 19.67
N ASP A 109 -0.46 0.05 20.98
CA ASP A 109 -1.85 -0.02 21.43
C ASP A 109 -2.63 1.26 21.12
N ALA A 110 -1.95 2.41 21.12
CA ALA A 110 -2.57 3.70 20.78
C ALA A 110 -3.00 3.74 19.32
N THR A 111 -2.14 3.33 18.38
CA THR A 111 -2.49 3.22 16.95
C THR A 111 -3.59 2.19 16.75
N TRP A 112 -3.51 1.04 17.43
CA TRP A 112 -4.55 0.02 17.36
C TRP A 112 -5.91 0.54 17.82
N ALA A 113 -5.96 1.26 18.94
CA ALA A 113 -7.18 1.87 19.46
C ALA A 113 -7.79 2.87 18.46
N GLN A 114 -6.95 3.70 17.81
CA GLN A 114 -7.40 4.67 16.82
C GLN A 114 -8.03 3.99 15.58
N VAL A 115 -7.43 2.93 15.04
CA VAL A 115 -8.04 2.23 13.91
C VAL A 115 -9.33 1.53 14.30
N ARG A 116 -9.43 1.00 15.53
CA ARG A 116 -10.66 0.41 16.07
C ARG A 116 -11.79 1.43 16.25
N GLU A 117 -11.48 2.69 16.46
CA GLU A 117 -12.47 3.76 16.57
C GLU A 117 -13.13 4.09 15.21
N HIS A 118 -12.38 3.94 14.11
CA HIS A 118 -12.79 4.42 12.79
C HIS A 118 -13.20 3.32 11.81
N TYR A 119 -12.83 2.06 12.05
CA TYR A 119 -13.04 0.94 11.13
C TYR A 119 -13.77 -0.21 11.84
N ASP A 120 -14.81 -0.74 11.19
CA ASP A 120 -15.45 -1.98 11.62
C ASP A 120 -14.54 -3.20 11.40
N ASP A 121 -14.99 -4.39 11.82
CA ASP A 121 -14.18 -5.60 11.78
C ASP A 121 -13.80 -6.02 10.34
N ASP A 122 -14.69 -5.84 9.36
CA ASP A 122 -14.43 -6.18 7.97
C ASP A 122 -13.43 -5.20 7.33
N GLN A 123 -13.61 -3.91 7.58
CA GLN A 123 -12.70 -2.87 7.13
C GLN A 123 -11.31 -3.00 7.78
N LEU A 124 -11.28 -3.31 9.08
CA LEU A 124 -10.04 -3.53 9.82
C LEU A 124 -9.28 -4.75 9.30
N ALA A 125 -9.99 -5.87 9.07
CA ALA A 125 -9.39 -7.06 8.47
C ALA A 125 -8.78 -6.75 7.10
N ALA A 126 -9.51 -6.01 6.25
CA ALA A 126 -9.00 -5.57 4.95
C ALA A 126 -7.77 -4.67 5.08
N LEU A 127 -7.78 -3.73 6.03
CA LEU A 127 -6.66 -2.81 6.28
C LEU A 127 -5.39 -3.55 6.73
N VAL A 128 -5.52 -4.49 7.66
CA VAL A 128 -4.39 -5.33 8.12
C VAL A 128 -3.84 -6.18 6.98
N CYS A 129 -4.73 -6.84 6.21
CA CYS A 129 -4.35 -7.62 5.04
C CYS A 129 -3.66 -6.75 3.98
N LEU A 130 -4.13 -5.53 3.75
CA LEU A 130 -3.54 -4.59 2.81
C LEU A 130 -2.11 -4.22 3.20
N VAL A 131 -1.87 -3.86 4.46
CA VAL A 131 -0.52 -3.55 4.94
C VAL A 131 0.41 -4.74 4.75
N ALA A 132 -0.01 -5.95 5.10
CA ALA A 132 0.77 -7.17 4.92
C ALA A 132 1.07 -7.45 3.44
N GLN A 133 0.05 -7.36 2.59
CA GLN A 133 0.16 -7.57 1.14
C GLN A 133 1.10 -6.56 0.48
N MET A 134 0.96 -5.28 0.82
CA MET A 134 1.82 -4.23 0.26
C MET A 134 3.28 -4.41 0.67
N ASN A 135 3.54 -4.84 1.91
CA ASN A 135 4.90 -5.18 2.33
C ASN A 135 5.49 -6.33 1.51
N ALA A 136 4.70 -7.35 1.17
CA ALA A 136 5.15 -8.44 0.31
C ALA A 136 5.38 -7.97 -1.14
N ALA A 137 4.45 -7.18 -1.71
CA ALA A 137 4.58 -6.60 -3.05
C ALA A 137 5.82 -5.70 -3.18
N ASN A 138 6.05 -4.83 -2.20
CA ASN A 138 7.20 -3.95 -2.21
C ASN A 138 8.53 -4.72 -2.17
N ARG A 139 8.59 -5.84 -1.42
CA ARG A 139 9.79 -6.71 -1.40
C ARG A 139 10.06 -7.32 -2.75
N LEU A 140 9.03 -7.76 -3.48
CA LEU A 140 9.20 -8.24 -4.86
C LEU A 140 9.74 -7.12 -5.76
N GLY A 141 9.13 -5.93 -5.72
CA GLY A 141 9.57 -4.79 -6.53
C GLY A 141 11.03 -4.37 -6.25
N VAL A 142 11.40 -4.28 -4.97
CA VAL A 142 12.76 -3.88 -4.56
C VAL A 142 13.79 -4.97 -4.89
N ILE A 143 13.52 -6.24 -4.57
CA ILE A 143 14.43 -7.36 -4.84
C ILE A 143 14.67 -7.49 -6.35
N LEU A 144 13.62 -7.38 -7.16
CA LEU A 144 13.71 -7.50 -8.61
C LEU A 144 14.19 -6.22 -9.31
N HIS A 145 14.40 -5.14 -8.59
CA HIS A 145 14.81 -3.84 -9.13
C HIS A 145 13.80 -3.25 -10.13
N GLN A 146 12.50 -3.43 -9.87
CA GLN A 146 11.46 -2.79 -10.67
C GLN A 146 11.47 -1.28 -10.42
N ARG A 147 11.45 -0.51 -11.51
CA ARG A 147 11.56 0.96 -11.44
C ARG A 147 10.24 1.63 -11.73
N GLY A 148 9.93 2.69 -10.99
CA GLY A 148 8.82 3.57 -11.29
C GLY A 148 9.04 4.43 -12.53
N GLY A 149 7.94 5.01 -13.02
CA GLY A 149 7.90 5.93 -14.16
C GLY A 149 7.09 5.43 -15.36
N ALA A 150 6.97 4.11 -15.53
CA ALA A 150 6.35 3.49 -16.69
C ALA A 150 4.93 2.94 -16.48
N TYR A 151 4.39 3.03 -15.27
CA TYR A 151 3.02 2.59 -15.01
C TYR A 151 2.01 3.48 -15.75
N GLU A 152 0.98 2.87 -16.34
CA GLU A 152 -0.17 3.56 -16.94
C GLU A 152 -1.46 3.10 -16.25
N LEU A 153 -2.41 4.02 -16.06
CA LEU A 153 -3.70 3.72 -15.44
C LEU A 153 -4.40 2.57 -16.16
N GLY A 154 -4.92 1.62 -15.35
CA GLY A 154 -5.61 0.45 -15.90
C GLY A 154 -4.71 -0.67 -16.41
N MET A 155 -3.39 -0.57 -16.29
CA MET A 155 -2.45 -1.62 -16.73
C MET A 155 -2.76 -3.00 -16.12
N PHE A 156 -3.40 -3.05 -14.94
CA PHE A 156 -3.81 -4.29 -14.25
C PHE A 156 -5.32 -4.50 -14.23
N ALA A 157 -6.09 -3.66 -14.91
CA ALA A 157 -7.53 -3.82 -15.06
C ALA A 157 -7.84 -4.82 -16.17
N SER A 158 -7.86 -6.11 -15.85
CA SER A 158 -8.29 -7.20 -16.73
C SER A 158 -9.22 -8.15 -16.02
#